data_ac8b991059089d60816edc86207a6ae4
#
_entry.id   ac8b991059089d60816edc86207a6ae4
#
_cell.length_a   1.000
_cell.length_b   1.000
_cell.length_c   1.000
_cell.angle_alpha   90.00
_cell.angle_beta   90.00
_cell.angle_gamma   90.00
#
_symmetry.space_group_name_H-M   'P 1'
#
loop_
_entity.id
_entity.type
_entity.pdbx_description
1 polymer ?
#
loop_
_entity_poly.entity_id
_entity_poly.type
_entity_poly.pdbx_seq_one_letter_code
_entity_poly.pdbx_strand_id
1 'polypeptide(L)'
;MVTLENYKGQVPAWCPGCGNFPILKTFKEVMVELGIEPHQFTVVSGIGQAAKLPHYTKCNTFNGLHGRTLPVATGIRLANHEMPVIIVTGDGDCYGEGGNHLMAAMRRNINVKLFVHDNQIYGLTKGQPSPTTGEGMVTKNMPFGVIAEQFNPMALAVSLDCSFAARGFAADTDHLKALMKEAINHKGFSLIDILQPCVTFNKVNTYEWYRQRVYRLEPDYDPEDRKAAFSKALEWGDRIPLGVIYRNHRPTFEERLPMIAGKPLAHQAFDVTKIQATLKEFY
;
A
#
# COMPACT_ATOMS: atom_id res chain seq x y z
N MET A 1 12.27 16.16 19.32
CA MET A 1 11.12 15.21 19.35
C MET A 1 10.23 15.58 18.17
N VAL A 2 9.90 14.64 17.30
CA VAL A 2 9.04 14.89 16.13
C VAL A 2 7.59 15.09 16.57
N THR A 3 6.86 15.97 15.89
CA THR A 3 5.47 16.34 16.19
C THR A 3 4.63 16.36 14.91
N LEU A 4 3.32 16.45 15.04
CA LEU A 4 2.42 16.56 13.88
C LEU A 4 2.67 17.81 13.02
N GLU A 5 3.18 18.91 13.62
CA GLU A 5 3.51 20.13 12.89
C GLU A 5 4.68 19.92 11.92
N ASN A 6 5.63 19.03 12.22
CA ASN A 6 6.71 18.66 11.30
C ASN A 6 6.17 18.02 10.00
N TYR A 7 4.96 17.42 10.06
CA TYR A 7 4.29 16.76 8.94
C TYR A 7 3.26 17.63 8.23
N LYS A 8 3.16 18.91 8.56
CA LYS A 8 2.18 19.81 7.96
C LYS A 8 2.52 20.08 6.50
N GLY A 9 1.67 19.60 5.60
CA GLY A 9 1.72 19.87 4.16
C GLY A 9 0.65 20.87 3.73
N GLN A 10 0.27 20.82 2.45
CA GLN A 10 -0.82 21.63 1.91
C GLN A 10 -2.18 21.23 2.49
N VAL A 11 -3.17 22.10 2.37
CA VAL A 11 -4.55 21.80 2.76
C VAL A 11 -5.13 20.76 1.79
N PRO A 12 -5.66 19.63 2.29
CA PRO A 12 -6.22 18.61 1.44
C PRO A 12 -7.45 19.08 0.65
N ALA A 13 -7.45 18.82 -0.66
CA ALA A 13 -8.53 19.17 -1.58
C ALA A 13 -9.43 17.95 -1.90
N TRP A 14 -9.65 17.07 -0.93
CA TRP A 14 -10.60 15.96 -1.05
C TRP A 14 -12.03 16.39 -0.73
N CYS A 15 -12.99 15.60 -1.18
CA CYS A 15 -14.40 15.83 -0.86
C CYS A 15 -14.64 15.79 0.65
N PRO A 16 -15.49 16.64 1.22
CA PRO A 16 -15.88 16.57 2.62
C PRO A 16 -16.39 15.17 3.01
N GLY A 17 -15.85 14.59 4.07
CA GLY A 17 -16.17 13.24 4.53
C GLY A 17 -15.45 12.11 3.80
N CYS A 18 -14.54 12.39 2.87
CA CYS A 18 -13.75 11.38 2.16
C CYS A 18 -12.88 10.56 3.15
N GLY A 19 -12.83 9.24 2.94
CA GLY A 19 -12.02 8.32 3.75
C GLY A 19 -10.51 8.57 3.71
N ASN A 20 -10.02 9.37 2.75
CA ASN A 20 -8.62 9.78 2.70
C ASN A 20 -8.21 10.69 3.88
N PHE A 21 -9.13 11.46 4.46
CA PHE A 21 -8.81 12.34 5.60
C PHE A 21 -8.37 11.55 6.85
N PRO A 22 -9.15 10.58 7.35
CA PRO A 22 -8.71 9.80 8.50
C PRO A 22 -7.45 8.99 8.21
N ILE A 23 -7.25 8.47 6.99
CA ILE A 23 -6.02 7.76 6.62
C ILE A 23 -4.81 8.70 6.69
N LEU A 24 -4.89 9.91 6.14
CA LEU A 24 -3.81 10.91 6.23
C LEU A 24 -3.48 11.27 7.67
N LYS A 25 -4.51 11.49 8.50
CA LYS A 25 -4.33 11.79 9.94
C LYS A 25 -3.60 10.64 10.63
N THR A 26 -4.11 9.42 10.48
CA THR A 26 -3.53 8.20 11.07
C THR A 26 -2.08 7.99 10.62
N PHE A 27 -1.79 8.19 9.33
CA PHE A 27 -0.43 8.09 8.79
C PHE A 27 0.54 9.05 9.49
N LYS A 28 0.17 10.33 9.63
CA LYS A 28 1.00 11.33 10.33
C LYS A 28 1.21 10.97 11.80
N GLU A 29 0.17 10.53 12.49
CA GLU A 29 0.26 10.09 13.88
C GLU A 29 1.20 8.90 14.04
N VAL A 30 1.12 7.91 13.15
CA VAL A 30 2.03 6.75 13.14
C VAL A 30 3.49 7.19 13.00
N MET A 31 3.79 8.08 12.07
CA MET A 31 5.16 8.54 11.85
C MET A 31 5.70 9.29 13.07
N VAL A 32 4.88 10.10 13.73
CA VAL A 32 5.23 10.80 14.99
C VAL A 32 5.47 9.80 16.12
N GLU A 33 4.58 8.83 16.29
CA GLU A 33 4.69 7.83 17.36
C GLU A 33 5.87 6.86 17.17
N LEU A 34 6.30 6.65 15.91
CA LEU A 34 7.53 5.90 15.60
C LEU A 34 8.80 6.77 15.70
N GLY A 35 8.66 8.07 15.94
CA GLY A 35 9.78 9.00 16.05
C GLY A 35 10.51 9.24 14.73
N ILE A 36 9.90 8.91 13.59
CA ILE A 36 10.49 9.06 12.25
C ILE A 36 10.33 10.51 11.81
N GLU A 37 11.41 11.16 11.39
CA GLU A 37 11.35 12.54 10.88
C GLU A 37 11.03 12.58 9.38
N PRO A 38 10.45 13.69 8.86
CA PRO A 38 10.03 13.80 7.45
C PRO A 38 11.11 13.48 6.41
N HIS A 39 12.38 13.73 6.71
CA HIS A 39 13.50 13.48 5.81
C HIS A 39 14.05 12.03 5.88
N GLN A 40 13.61 11.24 6.85
CA GLN A 40 14.14 9.88 7.10
C GLN A 40 13.45 8.79 6.30
N PHE A 41 12.42 9.11 5.53
CA PHE A 41 11.70 8.15 4.69
C PHE A 41 11.25 8.78 3.38
N THR A 42 10.84 7.95 2.44
CA THR A 42 10.28 8.38 1.16
C THR A 42 8.88 7.82 0.97
N VAL A 43 7.93 8.68 0.56
CA VAL A 43 6.62 8.26 0.08
C VAL A 43 6.62 8.21 -1.43
N VAL A 44 6.31 7.04 -1.98
CA VAL A 44 6.08 6.86 -3.42
C VAL A 44 4.58 6.80 -3.66
N SER A 45 4.08 7.58 -4.61
CA SER A 45 2.67 7.56 -4.98
C SER A 45 2.49 7.49 -6.51
N GLY A 46 1.35 6.97 -6.94
CA GLY A 46 0.99 6.88 -8.35
C GLY A 46 -0.01 7.95 -8.76
N ILE A 47 -1.12 7.54 -9.38
CA ILE A 47 -2.18 8.43 -9.85
C ILE A 47 -3.49 8.11 -9.14
N GLY A 48 -4.28 9.14 -8.87
CA GLY A 48 -5.59 9.06 -8.24
C GLY A 48 -5.71 9.95 -7.00
N GLN A 49 -6.83 9.84 -6.30
CA GLN A 49 -7.08 10.68 -5.12
C GLN A 49 -6.23 10.28 -3.92
N ALA A 50 -5.99 8.99 -3.74
CA ALA A 50 -5.08 8.46 -2.72
C ALA A 50 -3.63 8.96 -2.93
N ALA A 51 -3.19 8.96 -4.18
CA ALA A 51 -1.84 9.37 -4.58
C ALA A 51 -1.52 10.84 -4.30
N LYS A 52 -2.51 11.66 -3.93
CA LYS A 52 -2.31 13.04 -3.48
C LYS A 52 -1.83 13.16 -2.03
N LEU A 53 -1.80 12.09 -1.25
CA LEU A 53 -1.38 12.12 0.15
C LEU A 53 -0.01 12.81 0.34
N PRO A 54 1.02 12.60 -0.50
CA PRO A 54 2.32 13.28 -0.36
C PRO A 54 2.26 14.80 -0.45
N HIS A 55 1.28 15.38 -1.15
CA HIS A 55 1.11 16.85 -1.20
C HIS A 55 0.61 17.41 0.13
N TYR A 56 -0.02 16.58 0.94
CA TYR A 56 -0.67 16.96 2.20
C TYR A 56 0.14 16.58 3.44
N THR A 57 1.32 15.99 3.23
CA THR A 57 2.28 15.70 4.29
C THR A 57 3.69 16.10 3.87
N LYS A 58 4.51 16.53 4.82
CA LYS A 58 5.90 16.87 4.55
C LYS A 58 6.77 15.63 4.68
N CYS A 59 7.42 15.23 3.60
CA CYS A 59 8.36 14.10 3.55
C CYS A 59 9.13 14.12 2.21
N ASN A 60 10.11 13.22 2.02
CA ASN A 60 10.63 12.95 0.69
C ASN A 60 9.54 12.27 -0.14
N THR A 61 9.36 12.69 -1.38
CA THR A 61 8.27 12.18 -2.22
C THR A 61 8.72 11.88 -3.64
N PHE A 62 8.14 10.85 -4.22
CA PHE A 62 8.18 10.60 -5.66
C PHE A 62 6.75 10.29 -6.14
N ASN A 63 6.20 11.16 -6.98
CA ASN A 63 4.90 10.94 -7.58
C ASN A 63 5.11 10.39 -9.01
N GLY A 64 4.81 9.11 -9.18
CA GLY A 64 5.05 8.37 -10.42
C GLY A 64 3.87 8.38 -11.39
N LEU A 65 4.00 7.56 -12.44
CA LEU A 65 2.93 7.31 -13.41
C LEU A 65 1.91 6.30 -12.86
N HIS A 66 0.76 6.23 -13.52
CA HIS A 66 -0.32 5.29 -13.19
C HIS A 66 0.17 3.84 -13.21
N GLY A 67 -0.07 3.12 -12.11
CA GLY A 67 0.37 1.73 -11.92
C GLY A 67 1.89 1.53 -11.73
N ARG A 68 2.68 2.61 -11.56
CA ARG A 68 4.15 2.54 -11.52
C ARG A 68 4.77 2.82 -10.15
N THR A 69 3.97 2.80 -9.10
CA THR A 69 4.48 3.03 -7.72
C THR A 69 5.51 1.98 -7.30
N LEU A 70 5.22 0.72 -7.54
CA LEU A 70 6.06 -0.40 -7.07
C LEU A 70 7.42 -0.50 -7.76
N PRO A 71 7.56 -0.35 -9.10
CA PRO A 71 8.88 -0.33 -9.72
C PRO A 71 9.73 0.86 -9.27
N VAL A 72 9.13 2.04 -9.10
CA VAL A 72 9.82 3.21 -8.55
C VAL A 72 10.30 2.96 -7.13
N ALA A 73 9.41 2.50 -6.26
CA ALA A 73 9.74 2.17 -4.86
C ALA A 73 10.83 1.09 -4.77
N THR A 74 10.78 0.09 -5.65
CA THR A 74 11.83 -0.94 -5.75
C THR A 74 13.17 -0.32 -6.11
N GLY A 75 13.23 0.57 -7.10
CA GLY A 75 14.45 1.27 -7.48
C GLY A 75 15.04 2.13 -6.35
N ILE A 76 14.18 2.91 -5.66
CA ILE A 76 14.59 3.72 -4.50
C ILE A 76 15.14 2.82 -3.39
N ARG A 77 14.43 1.72 -3.08
CA ARG A 77 14.83 0.78 -2.04
C ARG A 77 16.17 0.10 -2.35
N LEU A 78 16.42 -0.27 -3.60
CA LEU A 78 17.68 -0.86 -4.03
C LEU A 78 18.83 0.16 -4.03
N ALA A 79 18.55 1.42 -4.38
CA ALA A 79 19.55 2.49 -4.32
C ALA A 79 19.95 2.82 -2.87
N ASN A 80 18.98 2.83 -1.96
CA ASN A 80 19.21 3.09 -0.53
C ASN A 80 18.31 2.21 0.35
N HIS A 81 18.81 1.01 0.69
CA HIS A 81 18.08 0.05 1.51
C HIS A 81 18.04 0.39 3.01
N GLU A 82 18.70 1.46 3.45
CA GLU A 82 18.59 1.99 4.82
C GLU A 82 17.37 2.91 4.97
N MET A 83 16.93 3.55 3.87
CA MET A 83 15.78 4.45 3.90
C MET A 83 14.46 3.68 3.80
N PRO A 84 13.52 3.82 4.74
CA PRO A 84 12.18 3.30 4.62
C PRO A 84 11.45 3.87 3.38
N VAL A 85 10.79 2.99 2.62
CA VAL A 85 9.99 3.38 1.46
C VAL A 85 8.55 2.96 1.69
N ILE A 86 7.66 3.95 1.73
CA ILE A 86 6.23 3.76 1.91
C ILE A 86 5.53 4.12 0.59
N ILE A 87 4.62 3.29 0.17
CA ILE A 87 3.84 3.48 -1.06
C ILE A 87 2.40 3.81 -0.66
N VAL A 88 1.86 4.87 -1.22
CA VAL A 88 0.45 5.24 -1.06
C VAL A 88 -0.20 5.31 -2.43
N THR A 89 -1.24 4.53 -2.64
CA THR A 89 -1.90 4.37 -3.94
C THR A 89 -3.38 4.04 -3.76
N GLY A 90 -4.17 4.15 -4.82
CA GLY A 90 -5.54 3.65 -4.85
C GLY A 90 -5.61 2.23 -5.41
N ASP A 91 -6.74 1.58 -5.21
CA ASP A 91 -7.07 0.25 -5.72
C ASP A 91 -6.96 0.16 -7.25
N GLY A 92 -7.50 1.11 -7.98
CA GLY A 92 -7.37 1.18 -9.44
C GLY A 92 -5.92 1.32 -9.90
N ASP A 93 -5.15 2.19 -9.26
CA ASP A 93 -3.73 2.40 -9.58
C ASP A 93 -2.88 1.15 -9.29
N CYS A 94 -3.11 0.50 -8.15
CA CYS A 94 -2.33 -0.65 -7.71
C CYS A 94 -2.77 -1.96 -8.35
N TYR A 95 -4.07 -2.26 -8.27
CA TYR A 95 -4.62 -3.56 -8.67
C TYR A 95 -4.99 -3.61 -10.15
N GLY A 96 -5.35 -2.46 -10.73
CA GLY A 96 -5.57 -2.32 -12.16
C GLY A 96 -4.27 -2.23 -12.92
N GLU A 97 -3.77 -1.02 -13.12
CA GLU A 97 -2.59 -0.76 -13.96
C GLU A 97 -1.29 -1.29 -13.34
N GLY A 98 -1.23 -1.42 -12.01
CA GLY A 98 -0.05 -1.89 -11.26
C GLY A 98 0.01 -3.38 -10.98
N GLY A 99 -0.98 -4.19 -11.39
CA GLY A 99 -1.15 -5.58 -10.97
C GLY A 99 0.08 -6.47 -11.16
N ASN A 100 0.73 -6.41 -12.32
CA ASN A 100 1.96 -7.17 -12.59
C ASN A 100 3.13 -6.76 -11.69
N HIS A 101 3.24 -5.46 -11.39
CA HIS A 101 4.27 -4.95 -10.48
C HIS A 101 4.01 -5.37 -9.04
N LEU A 102 2.73 -5.45 -8.65
CA LEU A 102 2.31 -5.95 -7.33
C LEU A 102 2.73 -7.40 -7.13
N MET A 103 2.38 -8.27 -8.08
CA MET A 103 2.78 -9.69 -8.04
C MET A 103 4.31 -9.85 -8.00
N ALA A 104 5.04 -9.10 -8.81
CA ALA A 104 6.50 -9.13 -8.82
C ALA A 104 7.12 -8.68 -7.50
N ALA A 105 6.60 -7.61 -6.87
CA ALA A 105 7.09 -7.10 -5.60
C ALA A 105 6.83 -8.07 -4.44
N MET A 106 5.63 -8.66 -4.36
CA MET A 106 5.29 -9.69 -3.38
C MET A 106 6.21 -10.91 -3.51
N ARG A 107 6.37 -11.44 -4.73
CA ARG A 107 7.21 -12.61 -5.00
C ARG A 107 8.68 -12.37 -4.63
N ARG A 108 9.20 -11.17 -4.92
CA ARG A 108 10.58 -10.79 -4.57
C ARG A 108 10.77 -10.52 -3.09
N ASN A 109 9.71 -10.20 -2.37
CA ASN A 109 9.77 -9.75 -0.97
C ASN A 109 10.67 -8.50 -0.79
N ILE A 110 10.55 -7.53 -1.71
CA ILE A 110 11.23 -6.23 -1.56
C ILE A 110 10.71 -5.51 -0.31
N ASN A 111 11.60 -4.96 0.53
CA ASN A 111 11.20 -4.35 1.80
C ASN A 111 10.62 -2.95 1.62
N VAL A 112 9.40 -2.88 1.10
CA VAL A 112 8.59 -1.67 0.96
C VAL A 112 7.22 -1.84 1.62
N LYS A 113 6.59 -0.74 2.01
CA LYS A 113 5.31 -0.72 2.74
C LYS A 113 4.23 -0.15 1.83
N LEU A 114 3.30 -0.97 1.41
CA LEU A 114 2.24 -0.63 0.46
C LEU A 114 0.92 -0.39 1.20
N PHE A 115 0.42 0.83 1.17
CA PHE A 115 -0.88 1.22 1.70
C PHE A 115 -1.81 1.54 0.53
N VAL A 116 -2.78 0.67 0.28
CA VAL A 116 -3.76 0.83 -0.78
C VAL A 116 -5.05 1.39 -0.19
N HIS A 117 -5.47 2.55 -0.69
CA HIS A 117 -6.77 3.14 -0.35
C HIS A 117 -7.82 2.53 -1.28
N ASP A 118 -8.47 1.48 -0.81
CA ASP A 118 -9.47 0.74 -1.58
C ASP A 118 -10.85 1.38 -1.43
N ASN A 119 -11.22 2.20 -2.40
CA ASN A 119 -12.52 2.84 -2.45
C ASN A 119 -13.48 2.24 -3.48
N GLN A 120 -13.05 1.20 -4.17
CA GLN A 120 -13.81 0.43 -5.14
C GLN A 120 -14.33 1.26 -6.33
N ILE A 121 -13.60 2.36 -6.67
CA ILE A 121 -13.97 3.20 -7.81
C ILE A 121 -12.82 4.10 -8.24
N TYR A 122 -12.68 4.40 -9.54
CA TYR A 122 -11.78 5.45 -10.00
C TYR A 122 -12.37 6.83 -9.67
N GLY A 123 -11.98 7.41 -8.52
CA GLY A 123 -12.52 8.68 -8.03
C GLY A 123 -12.00 9.91 -8.76
N LEU A 124 -10.72 9.91 -9.21
CA LEU A 124 -10.12 11.06 -9.89
C LEU A 124 -10.79 11.34 -11.25
N THR A 125 -11.10 10.30 -11.98
CA THR A 125 -11.74 10.34 -13.30
C THR A 125 -13.27 10.32 -13.23
N LYS A 126 -13.82 10.46 -12.03
CA LYS A 126 -15.25 10.72 -11.74
C LYS A 126 -16.17 9.49 -11.86
N GLY A 127 -15.70 8.30 -11.43
CA GLY A 127 -16.62 7.21 -11.09
C GLY A 127 -16.67 6.03 -12.06
N GLN A 128 -15.59 5.72 -12.75
CA GLN A 128 -15.46 4.43 -13.45
C GLN A 128 -15.25 3.29 -12.46
N PRO A 129 -15.71 2.06 -12.78
CA PRO A 129 -15.44 0.91 -11.94
C PRO A 129 -13.93 0.61 -11.89
N SER A 130 -13.42 0.35 -10.70
CA SER A 130 -12.06 -0.16 -10.45
C SER A 130 -12.07 -1.68 -10.37
N PRO A 131 -10.91 -2.36 -10.29
CA PRO A 131 -10.87 -3.82 -10.14
C PRO A 131 -11.61 -4.36 -8.92
N THR A 132 -11.69 -3.57 -7.84
CA THR A 132 -12.36 -3.96 -6.59
C THR A 132 -13.83 -3.55 -6.54
N THR A 133 -14.38 -2.95 -7.61
CA THR A 133 -15.81 -2.65 -7.69
C THR A 133 -16.64 -3.94 -7.70
N GLY A 134 -17.66 -4.02 -6.86
CA GLY A 134 -18.54 -5.17 -6.78
C GLY A 134 -19.32 -5.41 -8.07
N GLU A 135 -19.53 -6.69 -8.42
CA GLU A 135 -20.37 -7.11 -9.53
C GLU A 135 -21.79 -6.53 -9.38
N GLY A 136 -22.41 -6.15 -10.50
CA GLY A 136 -23.73 -5.54 -10.54
C GLY A 136 -23.79 -4.07 -10.11
N MET A 137 -22.69 -3.47 -9.58
CA MET A 137 -22.70 -2.07 -9.20
C MET A 137 -22.87 -1.17 -10.42
N VAL A 138 -23.92 -0.35 -10.40
CA VAL A 138 -24.20 0.63 -11.46
C VAL A 138 -23.28 1.83 -11.29
N THR A 139 -22.56 2.19 -12.35
CA THR A 139 -21.72 3.37 -12.43
C THR A 139 -22.05 4.19 -13.66
N LYS A 140 -21.49 5.41 -13.78
CA LYS A 140 -21.73 6.27 -14.93
C LYS A 140 -21.39 5.60 -16.28
N ASN A 141 -20.34 4.78 -16.30
CA ASN A 141 -19.83 4.12 -17.51
C ASN A 141 -20.37 2.68 -17.68
N MET A 142 -21.01 2.15 -16.64
CA MET A 142 -21.61 0.81 -16.62
C MET A 142 -23.07 0.91 -16.15
N PRO A 143 -23.97 1.43 -17.00
CA PRO A 143 -25.37 1.69 -16.61
C PRO A 143 -26.19 0.42 -16.35
N PHE A 144 -25.73 -0.71 -16.86
CA PHE A 144 -26.35 -2.04 -16.62
C PHE A 144 -25.68 -2.84 -15.52
N GLY A 145 -24.75 -2.22 -14.77
CA GLY A 145 -23.94 -2.85 -13.73
C GLY A 145 -22.60 -3.38 -14.23
N VAL A 146 -21.66 -3.49 -13.32
CA VAL A 146 -20.33 -4.09 -13.54
C VAL A 146 -20.51 -5.60 -13.73
N ILE A 147 -19.94 -6.17 -14.81
CA ILE A 147 -20.05 -7.58 -15.15
C ILE A 147 -18.82 -8.40 -14.74
N ALA A 148 -17.72 -7.73 -14.43
CA ALA A 148 -16.50 -8.39 -13.98
C ALA A 148 -16.61 -8.76 -12.50
N GLU A 149 -16.08 -9.92 -12.14
CA GLU A 149 -15.93 -10.32 -10.74
C GLU A 149 -14.99 -9.39 -10.00
N GLN A 150 -15.28 -9.14 -8.74
CA GLN A 150 -14.48 -8.28 -7.87
C GLN A 150 -13.10 -8.90 -7.61
N PHE A 151 -12.05 -8.13 -7.85
CA PHE A 151 -10.69 -8.52 -7.52
C PHE A 151 -10.49 -8.61 -6.00
N ASN A 152 -9.89 -9.71 -5.52
CA ASN A 152 -9.60 -9.91 -4.11
C ASN A 152 -8.08 -9.80 -3.85
N PRO A 153 -7.61 -8.65 -3.33
CA PRO A 153 -6.18 -8.41 -3.09
C PRO A 153 -5.61 -9.29 -1.97
N MET A 154 -6.42 -9.65 -0.97
CA MET A 154 -5.95 -10.49 0.13
C MET A 154 -5.75 -11.94 -0.31
N ALA A 155 -6.67 -12.50 -1.09
CA ALA A 155 -6.51 -13.85 -1.64
C ALA A 155 -5.28 -13.94 -2.56
N LEU A 156 -5.03 -12.91 -3.39
CA LEU A 156 -3.82 -12.83 -4.19
C LEU A 156 -2.56 -12.78 -3.31
N ALA A 157 -2.56 -11.93 -2.26
CA ALA A 157 -1.42 -11.78 -1.37
C ALA A 157 -1.04 -13.10 -0.68
N VAL A 158 -2.04 -13.82 -0.13
CA VAL A 158 -1.83 -15.14 0.49
C VAL A 158 -1.36 -16.17 -0.54
N SER A 159 -1.95 -16.17 -1.75
CA SER A 159 -1.56 -17.10 -2.83
C SER A 159 -0.10 -16.92 -3.27
N LEU A 160 0.40 -15.67 -3.26
CA LEU A 160 1.79 -15.34 -3.61
C LEU A 160 2.75 -15.42 -2.43
N ASP A 161 2.30 -15.91 -1.28
CA ASP A 161 3.12 -15.98 -0.06
C ASP A 161 3.69 -14.61 0.34
N CYS A 162 2.85 -13.55 0.29
CA CYS A 162 3.23 -12.20 0.70
C CYS A 162 3.67 -12.18 2.16
N SER A 163 4.77 -11.51 2.49
CA SER A 163 5.30 -11.59 3.86
C SER A 163 4.45 -10.89 4.91
N PHE A 164 3.63 -9.90 4.52
CA PHE A 164 2.65 -9.27 5.40
C PHE A 164 1.47 -8.76 4.58
N ALA A 165 0.27 -9.23 4.88
CA ALA A 165 -0.97 -8.80 4.26
C ALA A 165 -2.02 -8.52 5.32
N ALA A 166 -2.52 -7.29 5.38
CA ALA A 166 -3.51 -6.85 6.33
C ALA A 166 -4.66 -6.09 5.65
N ARG A 167 -5.83 -6.12 6.27
CA ARG A 167 -6.95 -5.28 5.88
C ARG A 167 -7.30 -4.32 7.00
N GLY A 168 -7.41 -3.02 6.68
CA GLY A 168 -7.80 -1.95 7.59
C GLY A 168 -9.09 -1.27 7.14
N PHE A 169 -9.64 -0.44 8.01
CA PHE A 169 -10.80 0.40 7.69
C PHE A 169 -10.53 1.85 8.08
N ALA A 170 -10.76 2.77 7.16
CA ALA A 170 -10.45 4.19 7.33
C ALA A 170 -11.14 4.83 8.56
N ALA A 171 -12.32 4.32 8.95
CA ALA A 171 -13.04 4.84 10.12
C ALA A 171 -12.65 4.18 11.46
N ASP A 172 -11.89 3.09 11.44
CA ASP A 172 -11.31 2.47 12.63
C ASP A 172 -9.84 2.91 12.79
N THR A 173 -9.66 4.19 13.14
CA THR A 173 -8.35 4.85 13.11
C THR A 173 -7.35 4.25 14.09
N ASP A 174 -7.78 3.78 15.25
CA ASP A 174 -6.88 3.17 16.25
C ASP A 174 -6.36 1.81 15.78
N HIS A 175 -7.23 1.00 15.22
CA HIS A 175 -6.85 -0.28 14.63
C HIS A 175 -5.96 -0.08 13.39
N LEU A 176 -6.33 0.85 12.51
CA LEU A 176 -5.52 1.18 11.32
C LEU A 176 -4.11 1.70 11.72
N LYS A 177 -4.02 2.50 12.81
CA LYS A 177 -2.76 2.96 13.38
C LYS A 177 -1.87 1.78 13.82
N ALA A 178 -2.44 0.82 14.53
CA ALA A 178 -1.72 -0.39 14.94
C ALA A 178 -1.21 -1.18 13.73
N LEU A 179 -2.05 -1.42 12.73
CA LEU A 179 -1.67 -2.11 11.49
C LEU A 179 -0.56 -1.39 10.72
N MET A 180 -0.64 -0.06 10.59
CA MET A 180 0.41 0.73 9.91
C MET A 180 1.75 0.63 10.63
N LYS A 181 1.77 0.69 11.97
CA LYS A 181 3.01 0.51 12.76
C LYS A 181 3.59 -0.89 12.57
N GLU A 182 2.75 -1.91 12.62
CA GLU A 182 3.17 -3.29 12.43
C GLU A 182 3.73 -3.50 11.02
N ALA A 183 3.06 -2.99 9.98
CA ALA A 183 3.53 -3.06 8.61
C ALA A 183 4.86 -2.32 8.38
N ILE A 184 5.05 -1.14 8.99
CA ILE A 184 6.29 -0.36 8.88
C ILE A 184 7.45 -1.12 9.53
N ASN A 185 7.21 -1.74 10.67
CA ASN A 185 8.23 -2.49 11.42
C ASN A 185 8.48 -3.90 10.84
N HIS A 186 7.57 -4.43 10.05
CA HIS A 186 7.75 -5.75 9.43
C HIS A 186 8.91 -5.72 8.43
N LYS A 187 9.76 -6.75 8.46
CA LYS A 187 10.88 -6.91 7.53
C LYS A 187 10.44 -7.67 6.29
N GLY A 188 10.32 -6.97 5.17
CA GLY A 188 9.84 -7.50 3.90
C GLY A 188 8.72 -6.66 3.30
N PHE A 189 8.09 -7.20 2.27
CA PHE A 189 6.95 -6.56 1.61
C PHE A 189 5.73 -6.57 2.52
N SER A 190 5.14 -5.40 2.74
CA SER A 190 3.91 -5.28 3.53
C SER A 190 2.81 -4.65 2.68
N LEU A 191 1.62 -5.28 2.67
CA LEU A 191 0.40 -4.75 2.08
C LEU A 191 -0.62 -4.46 3.18
N ILE A 192 -1.15 -3.25 3.21
CA ILE A 192 -2.41 -2.94 3.88
C ILE A 192 -3.42 -2.50 2.85
N ASP A 193 -4.48 -3.29 2.68
CA ASP A 193 -5.67 -2.95 1.92
C ASP A 193 -6.63 -2.19 2.84
N ILE A 194 -6.80 -0.86 2.60
CA ILE A 194 -7.54 0.01 3.51
C ILE A 194 -8.90 0.32 2.89
N LEU A 195 -9.95 -0.27 3.43
CA LEU A 195 -11.34 0.03 3.04
C LEU A 195 -11.61 1.52 3.25
N GLN A 196 -11.78 2.25 2.13
CA GLN A 196 -11.84 3.71 2.11
C GLN A 196 -13.13 4.19 1.46
N PRO A 197 -14.16 4.59 2.22
CA PRO A 197 -15.41 5.08 1.63
C PRO A 197 -15.21 6.30 0.72
N CYS A 198 -15.68 6.20 -0.54
CA CYS A 198 -15.76 7.32 -1.47
C CYS A 198 -17.15 7.95 -1.41
N VAL A 199 -17.29 9.04 -0.65
CA VAL A 199 -18.60 9.69 -0.41
C VAL A 199 -19.24 10.31 -1.65
N THR A 200 -18.48 10.52 -2.73
CA THR A 200 -18.97 11.18 -3.94
C THR A 200 -19.44 10.19 -5.00
N PHE A 201 -18.63 9.18 -5.31
CA PHE A 201 -18.88 8.32 -6.46
C PHE A 201 -19.30 6.89 -6.10
N ASN A 202 -18.94 6.37 -4.92
CA ASN A 202 -19.39 5.07 -4.45
C ASN A 202 -20.50 5.26 -3.40
N LYS A 203 -21.74 5.01 -3.82
CA LYS A 203 -22.92 5.13 -2.96
C LYS A 203 -23.35 3.80 -2.31
N VAL A 204 -22.67 2.70 -2.64
CA VAL A 204 -22.91 1.36 -2.12
C VAL A 204 -22.07 1.12 -0.88
N ASN A 205 -20.74 1.19 -1.02
CA ASN A 205 -19.79 0.90 0.05
C ASN A 205 -19.54 2.14 0.92
N THR A 206 -20.58 2.59 1.61
CA THR A 206 -20.54 3.74 2.52
C THR A 206 -19.89 3.38 3.87
N TYR A 207 -19.64 4.39 4.70
CA TYR A 207 -19.19 4.16 6.08
C TYR A 207 -20.14 3.24 6.86
N GLU A 208 -21.44 3.42 6.71
CA GLU A 208 -22.46 2.62 7.39
C GLU A 208 -22.47 1.18 6.84
N TRP A 209 -22.36 1.02 5.53
CA TRP A 209 -22.28 -0.28 4.89
C TRP A 209 -21.11 -1.11 5.46
N TYR A 210 -19.93 -0.49 5.61
CA TYR A 210 -18.75 -1.14 6.18
C TYR A 210 -18.93 -1.43 7.67
N ARG A 211 -19.42 -0.45 8.48
CA ARG A 211 -19.60 -0.65 9.93
C ARG A 211 -20.47 -1.86 10.29
N GLN A 212 -21.45 -2.17 9.45
CA GLN A 212 -22.33 -3.32 9.66
C GLN A 212 -21.68 -4.66 9.29
N ARG A 213 -20.54 -4.65 8.59
CA ARG A 213 -19.93 -5.85 7.96
C ARG A 213 -18.52 -6.14 8.42
N VAL A 214 -17.77 -5.11 8.81
CA VAL A 214 -16.40 -5.31 9.27
C VAL A 214 -16.35 -5.88 10.68
N TYR A 215 -15.40 -6.74 10.94
CA TYR A 215 -15.08 -7.23 12.26
C TYR A 215 -13.55 -7.36 12.42
N ARG A 216 -13.03 -7.18 13.61
CA ARG A 216 -11.61 -7.43 13.90
C ARG A 216 -11.40 -8.93 14.07
N LEU A 217 -10.28 -9.44 13.53
CA LEU A 217 -9.87 -10.82 13.76
C LEU A 217 -9.76 -11.10 15.27
N GLU A 218 -10.11 -12.30 15.66
CA GLU A 218 -10.08 -12.76 17.05
C GLU A 218 -8.62 -12.79 17.57
N PRO A 219 -8.39 -12.58 18.86
CA PRO A 219 -7.05 -12.54 19.45
C PRO A 219 -6.24 -13.83 19.30
N ASP A 220 -6.90 -14.97 19.12
CA ASP A 220 -6.32 -16.30 18.93
C ASP A 220 -6.13 -16.68 17.46
N TYR A 221 -6.44 -15.76 16.54
CA TYR A 221 -6.20 -15.98 15.12
C TYR A 221 -4.69 -16.03 14.83
N ASP A 222 -4.24 -17.12 14.20
CA ASP A 222 -2.84 -17.27 13.77
C ASP A 222 -2.65 -16.79 12.32
N PRO A 223 -2.03 -15.65 12.08
CA PRO A 223 -1.77 -15.15 10.73
C PRO A 223 -0.66 -15.93 10.00
N GLU A 224 0.06 -16.83 10.64
CA GLU A 224 1.10 -17.65 10.02
C GLU A 224 0.52 -18.96 9.44
N ASP A 225 -0.68 -19.36 9.83
CA ASP A 225 -1.41 -20.43 9.16
C ASP A 225 -1.95 -19.97 7.81
N ARG A 226 -1.21 -20.28 6.74
CA ARG A 226 -1.54 -19.88 5.38
C ARG A 226 -2.90 -20.41 4.89
N LYS A 227 -3.33 -21.59 5.35
CA LYS A 227 -4.63 -22.16 4.95
C LYS A 227 -5.77 -21.39 5.61
N ALA A 228 -5.66 -21.13 6.90
CA ALA A 228 -6.61 -20.30 7.62
C ALA A 228 -6.64 -18.87 7.04
N ALA A 229 -5.46 -18.30 6.74
CA ALA A 229 -5.34 -16.99 6.12
C ALA A 229 -6.03 -16.91 4.74
N PHE A 230 -5.89 -17.94 3.90
CA PHE A 230 -6.58 -17.98 2.60
C PHE A 230 -8.10 -18.03 2.77
N SER A 231 -8.60 -18.83 3.70
CA SER A 231 -10.03 -18.88 4.03
C SER A 231 -10.54 -17.51 4.52
N LYS A 232 -9.77 -16.83 5.40
CA LYS A 232 -10.09 -15.48 5.88
C LYS A 232 -10.06 -14.44 4.77
N ALA A 233 -9.10 -14.54 3.84
CA ALA A 233 -8.98 -13.63 2.70
C ALA A 233 -10.20 -13.68 1.76
N LEU A 234 -10.89 -14.83 1.69
CA LEU A 234 -12.09 -14.99 0.87
C LEU A 234 -13.37 -14.44 1.53
N GLU A 235 -13.35 -14.16 2.84
CA GLU A 235 -14.50 -13.57 3.50
C GLU A 235 -14.76 -12.15 2.99
N TRP A 236 -15.94 -11.93 2.40
CA TRP A 236 -16.42 -10.67 1.86
C TRP A 236 -17.95 -10.61 1.93
N GLY A 237 -18.53 -9.48 1.61
CA GLY A 237 -20.00 -9.30 1.66
C GLY A 237 -20.47 -9.01 3.07
N ASP A 238 -21.17 -9.95 3.70
CA ASP A 238 -21.78 -9.73 5.02
C ASP A 238 -20.77 -9.72 6.19
N ARG A 239 -19.59 -10.33 6.00
CA ARG A 239 -18.52 -10.37 6.99
C ARG A 239 -17.19 -10.06 6.33
N ILE A 240 -16.51 -9.01 6.79
CA ILE A 240 -15.24 -8.55 6.25
C ILE A 240 -14.21 -8.48 7.39
N PRO A 241 -13.20 -9.37 7.41
CA PRO A 241 -12.21 -9.39 8.47
C PRO A 241 -11.25 -8.20 8.37
N LEU A 242 -10.97 -7.56 9.50
CA LEU A 242 -9.95 -6.54 9.68
C LEU A 242 -8.83 -7.07 10.57
N GLY A 243 -7.59 -6.85 10.19
CA GLY A 243 -6.42 -7.29 10.93
C GLY A 243 -5.32 -7.78 10.02
N VAL A 244 -4.29 -8.38 10.59
CA VAL A 244 -3.25 -9.08 9.85
C VAL A 244 -3.79 -10.42 9.40
N ILE A 245 -4.16 -10.49 8.10
CA ILE A 245 -4.74 -11.70 7.49
C ILE A 245 -3.65 -12.77 7.32
N TYR A 246 -2.46 -12.35 6.88
CA TYR A 246 -1.35 -13.27 6.66
C TYR A 246 -0.01 -12.62 6.97
N ARG A 247 0.87 -13.40 7.58
CA ARG A 247 2.25 -13.00 7.84
C ARG A 247 3.18 -14.21 7.74
N ASN A 248 4.36 -13.98 7.17
CA ASN A 248 5.48 -14.92 7.25
C ASN A 248 6.81 -14.20 7.41
N HIS A 249 7.85 -14.97 7.69
CA HIS A 249 9.22 -14.48 7.86
C HIS A 249 10.12 -15.13 6.83
N ARG A 250 10.51 -14.37 5.81
CA ARG A 250 11.45 -14.79 4.78
C ARG A 250 12.43 -13.68 4.44
N PRO A 251 13.65 -14.02 3.97
CA PRO A 251 14.64 -13.01 3.60
C PRO A 251 14.13 -12.04 2.57
N THR A 252 14.47 -10.77 2.70
CA THR A 252 14.13 -9.74 1.73
C THR A 252 14.94 -9.88 0.44
N PHE A 253 14.49 -9.23 -0.63
CA PHE A 253 15.19 -9.24 -1.91
C PHE A 253 16.59 -8.62 -1.76
N GLU A 254 16.70 -7.52 -1.01
CA GLU A 254 17.96 -6.80 -0.77
C GLU A 254 18.99 -7.68 -0.04
N GLU A 255 18.55 -8.48 0.93
CA GLU A 255 19.45 -9.37 1.67
C GLU A 255 20.03 -10.50 0.81
N ARG A 256 19.37 -10.79 -0.32
CA ARG A 256 19.83 -11.81 -1.28
C ARG A 256 20.76 -11.25 -2.34
N LEU A 257 21.01 -9.93 -2.35
CA LEU A 257 21.88 -9.27 -3.32
C LEU A 257 23.25 -8.96 -2.71
N PRO A 258 24.29 -9.77 -2.99
CA PRO A 258 25.63 -9.60 -2.38
C PRO A 258 26.24 -8.22 -2.62
N MET A 259 25.91 -7.59 -3.78
CA MET A 259 26.49 -6.29 -4.17
C MET A 259 26.01 -5.11 -3.31
N ILE A 260 24.91 -5.28 -2.56
CA ILE A 260 24.38 -4.24 -1.66
C ILE A 260 24.35 -4.69 -0.19
N ALA A 261 24.91 -5.85 0.13
CA ALA A 261 24.84 -6.44 1.47
C ALA A 261 25.49 -5.60 2.58
N GLY A 262 26.35 -4.66 2.24
CA GLY A 262 27.01 -3.77 3.20
C GLY A 262 26.46 -2.35 3.12
N LYS A 263 26.98 -1.57 2.17
CA LYS A 263 26.70 -0.14 2.04
C LYS A 263 25.71 0.11 0.91
N PRO A 264 24.68 0.97 1.10
CA PRO A 264 23.74 1.36 0.03
C PRO A 264 24.45 1.82 -1.24
N LEU A 265 23.91 1.50 -2.42
CA LEU A 265 24.49 1.91 -3.70
C LEU A 265 24.70 3.42 -3.77
N ALA A 266 23.76 4.21 -3.27
CA ALA A 266 23.82 5.67 -3.22
C ALA A 266 25.01 6.20 -2.37
N HIS A 267 25.55 5.38 -1.48
CA HIS A 267 26.67 5.74 -0.61
C HIS A 267 27.99 5.08 -1.03
N GLN A 268 28.00 4.30 -2.12
CA GLN A 268 29.22 3.68 -2.65
C GLN A 268 30.01 4.69 -3.50
N ALA A 269 31.32 4.63 -3.41
CA ALA A 269 32.19 5.44 -4.25
C ALA A 269 32.11 4.97 -5.71
N PHE A 270 32.02 5.92 -6.64
CA PHE A 270 32.10 5.64 -8.07
C PHE A 270 33.56 5.40 -8.46
N ASP A 271 33.83 4.27 -9.12
CA ASP A 271 35.17 3.90 -9.59
C ASP A 271 35.14 3.57 -11.09
N VAL A 272 35.64 4.52 -11.90
CA VAL A 272 35.66 4.41 -13.38
C VAL A 272 36.50 3.22 -13.84
N THR A 273 37.52 2.81 -13.10
CA THR A 273 38.41 1.70 -13.52
C THR A 273 37.67 0.37 -13.55
N LYS A 274 36.70 0.17 -12.67
CA LYS A 274 35.85 -1.02 -12.67
C LYS A 274 34.98 -1.13 -13.92
N ILE A 275 34.50 0.01 -14.45
CA ILE A 275 33.71 0.04 -15.69
C ILE A 275 34.58 -0.41 -16.88
N GLN A 276 35.86 0.03 -16.92
CA GLN A 276 36.78 -0.37 -18.00
C GLN A 276 37.04 -1.88 -17.99
N ALA A 277 37.15 -2.50 -16.82
CA ALA A 277 37.29 -3.97 -16.73
C ALA A 277 36.07 -4.68 -17.29
N THR A 278 34.86 -4.23 -16.93
CA THR A 278 33.60 -4.82 -17.44
C THR A 278 33.45 -4.61 -18.94
N LEU A 279 33.82 -3.44 -19.48
CA LEU A 279 33.76 -3.18 -20.94
C LEU A 279 34.61 -4.14 -21.73
N LYS A 280 35.78 -4.59 -21.19
CA LYS A 280 36.63 -5.58 -21.86
C LYS A 280 36.01 -6.97 -22.00
N GLU A 281 34.98 -7.29 -21.23
CA GLU A 281 34.24 -8.54 -21.35
C GLU A 281 33.29 -8.57 -22.56
N PHE A 282 33.03 -7.39 -23.15
CA PHE A 282 32.15 -7.25 -24.31
C PHE A 282 32.90 -6.96 -25.64
N TYR A 283 34.22 -6.84 -25.57
CA TYR A 283 35.11 -6.66 -26.72
C TYR A 283 36.21 -7.76 -26.72
#